data_ee4231c95538757909824f78fb9991d2
#
_entry.id   ee4231c95538757909824f78fb9991d2
#
_cell.length_a   1.000
_cell.length_b   1.000
_cell.length_c   1.000
_cell.angle_alpha   90.00
_cell.angle_beta   90.00
_cell.angle_gamma   90.00
#
_symmetry.space_group_name_H-M   'P 1'
#
loop_
_entity.id
_entity.type
_entity.pdbx_description
1 polymer ?
#
loop_
_entity_poly.entity_id
_entity_poly.type
_entity_poly.pdbx_seq_one_letter_code
_entity_poly.pdbx_strand_id
1 'polypeptide(L)'
;MNATILCPGPSLANYCRQGRGIVVGVNRAVEAFTCDVWAATDWPLIDRTTPLGAPMLFTIVATRDALARKGRGYPHAVTTHDDVAGGVVTNARQPWTKYTACAALAYLAWSGATQIDVWGADWAGAQDWDGHTAKSDNRTTERWRDEQRIWDGVIASYGLTVTRHT
;
A
#
# COMPACT_ATOMS: atom_id res chain seq x y z
N MET A 1 -9.18 -14.68 5.79
CA MET A 1 -10.00 -13.50 5.43
C MET A 1 -9.59 -13.06 4.02
N ASN A 2 -10.55 -12.65 3.19
CA ASN A 2 -10.27 -12.11 1.86
C ASN A 2 -10.00 -10.61 1.95
N ALA A 3 -9.09 -10.11 1.09
CA ALA A 3 -8.78 -8.70 0.99
C ALA A 3 -8.43 -8.30 -0.46
N THR A 4 -8.42 -7.01 -0.73
CA THR A 4 -8.04 -6.47 -2.03
C THR A 4 -7.01 -5.35 -1.86
N ILE A 5 -5.97 -5.35 -2.69
CA ILE A 5 -5.02 -4.23 -2.81
C ILE A 5 -5.25 -3.55 -4.15
N LEU A 6 -5.41 -2.24 -4.10
CA LEU A 6 -5.50 -1.38 -5.27
C LEU A 6 -4.23 -0.54 -5.36
N CYS A 7 -3.40 -0.81 -6.36
CA CYS A 7 -2.21 -0.03 -6.69
C CYS A 7 -2.50 0.94 -7.84
N PRO A 8 -1.74 2.02 -8.01
CA PRO A 8 -2.08 3.06 -8.98
C PRO A 8 -1.71 2.75 -10.45
N GLY A 9 -1.23 1.57 -10.77
CA GLY A 9 -0.83 1.22 -12.15
C GLY A 9 -2.01 1.09 -13.13
N PRO A 10 -1.72 0.99 -14.43
CA PRO A 10 -2.74 1.03 -15.50
C PRO A 10 -3.88 0.00 -15.36
N SER A 11 -3.58 -1.22 -14.93
CA SER A 11 -4.62 -2.27 -14.79
C SER A 11 -5.66 -1.96 -13.71
N LEU A 12 -5.42 -0.95 -12.85
CA LEU A 12 -6.43 -0.48 -11.90
C LEU A 12 -7.71 0.02 -12.59
N ALA A 13 -7.59 0.54 -13.81
CA ALA A 13 -8.76 0.99 -14.60
C ALA A 13 -9.79 -0.13 -14.86
N ASN A 14 -9.36 -1.38 -14.80
CA ASN A 14 -10.22 -2.56 -15.01
C ASN A 14 -10.87 -3.05 -13.69
N TYR A 15 -10.54 -2.45 -12.56
CA TYR A 15 -11.11 -2.87 -11.28
C TYR A 15 -12.60 -2.59 -11.23
N CYS A 16 -13.38 -3.63 -11.01
CA CYS A 16 -14.77 -3.52 -10.60
C CYS A 16 -14.89 -4.18 -9.22
N ARG A 17 -15.46 -3.48 -8.26
CA ARG A 17 -15.58 -3.98 -6.89
C ARG A 17 -16.35 -5.31 -6.88
N GLN A 18 -15.62 -6.39 -6.83
CA GLN A 18 -16.13 -7.74 -6.71
C GLN A 18 -15.68 -8.28 -5.36
N GLY A 19 -16.59 -8.49 -4.46
CA GLY A 19 -16.27 -9.28 -3.30
C GLY A 19 -16.45 -8.57 -1.96
N ARG A 20 -16.37 -9.40 -0.94
CA ARG A 20 -16.45 -9.03 0.48
C ARG A 20 -15.04 -9.09 1.05
N GLY A 21 -14.59 -8.05 1.66
CA GLY A 21 -13.27 -8.02 2.30
C GLY A 21 -12.77 -6.60 2.47
N ILE A 22 -11.63 -6.46 3.13
CA ILE A 22 -10.96 -5.18 3.31
C ILE A 22 -10.33 -4.75 1.97
N VAL A 23 -10.57 -3.52 1.57
CA VAL A 23 -9.97 -2.89 0.39
C VAL A 23 -8.91 -1.88 0.85
N VAL A 24 -7.67 -2.12 0.47
CA VAL A 24 -6.54 -1.22 0.74
C VAL A 24 -6.16 -0.49 -0.55
N GLY A 25 -6.28 0.83 -0.54
CA GLY A 25 -5.79 1.68 -1.62
C GLY A 25 -4.35 2.14 -1.36
N VAL A 26 -3.46 1.90 -2.30
CA VAL A 26 -2.05 2.29 -2.24
C VAL A 26 -1.85 3.64 -2.92
N ASN A 27 -1.25 4.58 -2.21
CA ASN A 27 -0.94 5.92 -2.73
C ASN A 27 -2.18 6.58 -3.38
N ARG A 28 -2.10 6.93 -4.66
CA ARG A 28 -3.18 7.60 -5.41
C ARG A 28 -4.36 6.72 -5.79
N ALA A 29 -4.29 5.40 -5.58
CA ALA A 29 -5.43 4.52 -5.92
C ALA A 29 -6.73 4.90 -5.18
N VAL A 30 -6.61 5.55 -4.01
CA VAL A 30 -7.77 6.06 -3.25
C VAL A 30 -8.52 7.21 -3.93
N GLU A 31 -7.91 7.85 -4.93
CA GLU A 31 -8.55 8.88 -5.74
C GLU A 31 -9.53 8.27 -6.76
N ALA A 32 -9.29 7.02 -7.16
CA ALA A 32 -10.10 6.32 -8.14
C ALA A 32 -11.25 5.51 -7.51
N PHE A 33 -11.01 4.92 -6.33
CA PHE A 33 -11.94 3.97 -5.72
C PHE A 33 -12.03 4.17 -4.20
N THR A 34 -13.23 3.95 -3.67
CA THR A 34 -13.46 3.92 -2.22
C THR A 34 -12.73 2.74 -1.60
N CYS A 35 -11.88 3.00 -0.62
CA CYS A 35 -11.10 2.02 0.12
C CYS A 35 -11.44 2.07 1.61
N ASP A 36 -11.27 0.94 2.29
CA ASP A 36 -11.42 0.86 3.74
C ASP A 36 -10.15 1.33 4.47
N VAL A 37 -9.00 1.16 3.81
CA VAL A 37 -7.67 1.54 4.32
C VAL A 37 -6.88 2.24 3.24
N TRP A 38 -6.13 3.26 3.62
CA TRP A 38 -5.19 3.93 2.75
C TRP A 38 -3.75 3.65 3.18
N ALA A 39 -2.98 3.02 2.33
CA ALA A 39 -1.55 2.82 2.53
C ALA A 39 -0.77 3.91 1.78
N ALA A 40 -0.04 4.74 2.49
CA ALA A 40 0.80 5.78 1.93
C ALA A 40 2.05 5.99 2.78
N THR A 41 3.21 6.04 2.15
CA THR A 41 4.50 6.30 2.81
C THR A 41 5.03 7.70 2.50
N ASP A 42 4.57 8.29 1.40
CA ASP A 42 5.09 9.57 0.92
C ASP A 42 4.33 10.74 1.53
N TRP A 43 5.02 11.51 2.40
CA TRP A 43 4.49 12.67 3.09
C TRP A 43 3.86 13.72 2.17
N PRO A 44 4.44 14.07 1.00
CA PRO A 44 3.80 15.02 0.09
C PRO A 44 2.44 14.54 -0.42
N LEU A 45 2.25 13.22 -0.51
CA LEU A 45 0.98 12.64 -0.90
C LEU A 45 -0.03 12.73 0.25
N ILE A 46 0.40 12.39 1.46
CA ILE A 46 -0.43 12.47 2.68
C ILE A 46 -0.90 13.89 2.94
N ASP A 47 -0.03 14.89 2.73
CA ASP A 47 -0.38 16.30 2.92
C ASP A 47 -1.35 16.84 1.85
N ARG A 48 -1.33 16.29 0.64
CA ARG A 48 -2.16 16.76 -0.49
C ARG A 48 -3.51 16.08 -0.57
N THR A 49 -3.53 14.81 -0.23
CA THR A 49 -4.71 13.96 -0.33
C THR A 49 -5.27 13.70 1.06
N THR A 50 -5.92 14.69 1.65
CA THR A 50 -6.91 14.34 2.66
C THR A 50 -8.10 13.80 1.88
N PRO A 51 -8.40 12.50 1.91
CA PRO A 51 -9.55 11.98 1.19
C PRO A 51 -10.79 12.65 1.74
N LEU A 52 -11.44 13.41 0.89
CA LEU A 52 -12.65 14.12 1.23
C LEU A 52 -13.75 13.10 1.56
N GLY A 53 -14.06 12.97 2.85
CA GLY A 53 -15.37 12.51 3.27
C GLY A 53 -15.60 11.04 3.51
N ALA A 54 -14.60 10.17 3.60
CA ALA A 54 -14.80 8.78 4.01
C ALA A 54 -14.25 8.53 5.42
N PRO A 55 -14.94 7.73 6.26
CA PRO A 55 -14.36 7.20 7.48
C PRO A 55 -13.31 6.15 7.08
N MET A 56 -12.11 6.60 6.77
CA MET A 56 -11.03 5.69 6.43
C MET A 56 -10.18 5.43 7.66
N LEU A 57 -9.97 4.16 7.95
CA LEU A 57 -8.86 3.72 8.77
C LEU A 57 -7.60 3.97 7.96
N PHE A 58 -6.85 5.00 8.31
CA PHE A 58 -5.56 5.23 7.65
C PHE A 58 -4.53 4.27 8.21
N THR A 59 -4.00 3.46 7.35
CA THR A 59 -2.70 2.86 7.60
C THR A 59 -1.65 3.77 6.99
N ILE A 60 -1.13 4.67 7.79
CA ILE A 60 0.08 5.38 7.40
C ILE A 60 1.22 4.44 7.71
N VAL A 61 1.80 3.94 6.67
CA VAL A 61 2.97 3.09 6.74
C VAL A 61 4.19 4.01 6.87
N ALA A 62 4.22 4.77 7.94
CA ALA A 62 5.33 5.66 8.29
C ALA A 62 5.96 5.19 9.60
N THR A 63 7.20 5.57 9.84
CA THR A 63 7.80 5.37 11.16
C THR A 63 7.11 6.28 12.17
N ARG A 64 6.99 5.84 13.44
CA ARG A 64 6.46 6.68 14.53
C ARG A 64 7.19 8.02 14.61
N ASP A 65 8.50 8.02 14.40
CA ASP A 65 9.32 9.23 14.37
C ASP A 65 8.93 10.20 13.26
N ALA A 66 8.56 9.69 12.09
CA ALA A 66 8.12 10.54 11.00
C ALA A 66 6.76 11.19 11.31
N LEU A 67 5.86 10.47 11.99
CA LEU A 67 4.57 11.00 12.46
C LEU A 67 4.77 12.05 13.55
N ALA A 68 5.66 11.79 14.51
CA ALA A 68 5.94 12.70 15.62
C ALA A 68 6.55 14.04 15.16
N ARG A 69 7.41 14.01 14.14
CA ARG A 69 8.09 15.22 13.62
C ARG A 69 7.13 16.22 12.98
N LYS A 70 5.99 15.79 12.48
CA LYS A 70 5.03 16.69 11.84
C LYS A 70 4.09 17.42 12.81
N GLY A 71 4.03 17.02 14.07
CA GLY A 71 3.30 17.74 15.14
C GLY A 71 1.79 17.90 14.89
N ARG A 72 1.23 17.24 13.91
CA ARG A 72 -0.20 17.27 13.58
C ARG A 72 -0.85 15.98 14.02
N GLY A 73 -1.88 16.09 14.86
CA GLY A 73 -2.77 14.96 15.11
C GLY A 73 -3.48 14.57 13.81
N TYR A 74 -3.41 13.29 13.45
CA TYR A 74 -4.23 12.75 12.38
C TYR A 74 -5.62 12.43 12.96
N PRO A 75 -6.71 12.86 12.30
CA PRO A 75 -8.06 12.60 12.78
C PRO A 75 -8.49 11.13 12.64
N HIS A 76 -7.62 10.26 12.17
CA HIS A 76 -7.93 8.88 11.83
C HIS A 76 -7.02 7.90 12.58
N ALA A 77 -7.47 6.66 12.70
CA ALA A 77 -6.65 5.59 13.23
C ALA A 77 -5.42 5.37 12.33
N VAL A 78 -4.26 5.24 12.95
CA VAL A 78 -2.98 5.05 12.25
C VAL A 78 -2.38 3.74 12.71
N THR A 79 -2.03 2.88 11.75
CA THR A 79 -1.18 1.71 11.98
C THR A 79 0.20 2.00 11.41
N THR A 80 1.22 1.86 12.23
CA THR A 80 2.59 2.11 11.80
C THR A 80 3.28 0.83 11.32
N HIS A 81 4.40 0.96 10.63
CA HIS A 81 5.28 -0.18 10.32
C HIS A 81 5.66 -0.98 11.57
N ASP A 82 5.92 -0.27 12.67
CA ASP A 82 6.31 -0.91 13.92
C ASP A 82 5.20 -1.78 14.49
N ASP A 83 3.94 -1.35 14.34
CA ASP A 83 2.77 -2.14 14.76
C ASP A 83 2.67 -3.44 13.95
N VAL A 84 2.86 -3.36 12.63
CA VAL A 84 2.85 -4.52 11.72
C VAL A 84 4.03 -5.45 11.99
N ALA A 85 5.19 -4.91 12.39
CA ALA A 85 6.37 -5.68 12.76
C ALA A 85 6.30 -6.28 14.18
N GLY A 86 5.15 -6.20 14.85
CA GLY A 86 4.97 -6.76 16.20
C GLY A 86 5.47 -5.87 17.32
N GLY A 87 5.62 -4.56 17.09
CA GLY A 87 6.06 -3.59 18.11
C GLY A 87 7.55 -3.67 18.44
N VAL A 88 8.28 -4.60 17.86
CA VAL A 88 9.72 -4.70 18.04
C VAL A 88 10.39 -3.69 17.11
N VAL A 89 10.86 -2.59 17.68
CA VAL A 89 11.79 -1.70 16.98
C VAL A 89 13.10 -2.46 16.76
N THR A 90 13.13 -3.29 15.73
CA THR A 90 14.39 -3.87 15.28
C THR A 90 15.10 -2.79 14.50
N ASN A 91 16.39 -2.55 14.79
CA ASN A 91 17.27 -1.67 14.01
C ASN A 91 17.38 -2.10 12.54
N ALA A 92 16.90 -3.28 12.20
CA ALA A 92 16.78 -3.78 10.84
C ALA A 92 15.38 -3.44 10.31
N ARG A 93 15.31 -2.44 9.42
CA ARG A 93 14.09 -2.17 8.67
C ARG A 93 13.66 -3.43 7.93
N GLN A 94 12.40 -3.82 8.15
CA GLN A 94 11.85 -4.93 7.38
C GLN A 94 11.90 -4.59 5.88
N PRO A 95 12.32 -5.51 5.00
CA PRO A 95 12.47 -5.23 3.57
C PRO A 95 11.20 -4.63 2.93
N TRP A 96 10.02 -5.08 3.36
CA TRP A 96 8.74 -4.63 2.85
C TRP A 96 8.43 -3.14 3.15
N THR A 97 9.15 -2.50 4.07
CA THR A 97 8.97 -1.07 4.35
C THR A 97 9.48 -0.16 3.23
N LYS A 98 10.22 -0.71 2.27
CA LYS A 98 10.82 0.03 1.16
C LYS A 98 9.78 0.52 0.14
N TYR A 99 8.73 -0.24 -0.08
CA TYR A 99 7.70 0.03 -1.07
C TYR A 99 6.30 -0.02 -0.45
N THR A 100 5.47 0.98 -0.76
CA THR A 100 4.13 1.11 -0.16
C THR A 100 3.24 -0.09 -0.46
N ALA A 101 3.31 -0.66 -1.66
CA ALA A 101 2.53 -1.85 -2.01
C ALA A 101 2.94 -3.08 -1.18
N CYS A 102 4.25 -3.28 -0.98
CA CYS A 102 4.75 -4.36 -0.13
C CYS A 102 4.34 -4.18 1.34
N ALA A 103 4.33 -2.95 1.81
CA ALA A 103 3.89 -2.63 3.15
C ALA A 103 2.37 -2.84 3.34
N ALA A 104 1.56 -2.52 2.33
CA ALA A 104 0.13 -2.81 2.31
C ALA A 104 -0.13 -4.33 2.37
N LEU A 105 0.66 -5.12 1.65
CA LEU A 105 0.58 -6.58 1.67
C LEU A 105 0.92 -7.14 3.06
N ALA A 106 2.01 -6.66 3.67
CA ALA A 106 2.41 -7.07 5.01
C ALA A 106 1.35 -6.67 6.07
N TYR A 107 0.76 -5.49 5.94
CA TYR A 107 -0.34 -5.05 6.78
C TYR A 107 -1.56 -5.98 6.69
N LEU A 108 -1.97 -6.37 5.48
CA LEU A 108 -3.09 -7.29 5.31
C LEU A 108 -2.81 -8.67 5.90
N ALA A 109 -1.59 -9.18 5.70
CA ALA A 109 -1.15 -10.43 6.33
C ALA A 109 -1.22 -10.34 7.87
N TRP A 110 -0.70 -9.28 8.43
CA TRP A 110 -0.77 -9.00 9.87
C TRP A 110 -2.23 -8.88 10.37
N SER A 111 -3.12 -8.32 9.56
CA SER A 111 -4.55 -8.21 9.86
C SER A 111 -5.31 -9.55 9.70
N GLY A 112 -4.62 -10.63 9.33
CA GLY A 112 -5.20 -11.97 9.19
C GLY A 112 -5.77 -12.29 7.80
N ALA A 113 -5.44 -11.51 6.77
CA ALA A 113 -5.78 -11.85 5.41
C ALA A 113 -4.92 -13.02 4.92
N THR A 114 -5.54 -13.96 4.21
CA THR A 114 -4.87 -15.13 3.65
C THR A 114 -5.05 -15.25 2.14
N GLN A 115 -6.08 -14.59 1.60
CA GLN A 115 -6.36 -14.54 0.16
C GLN A 115 -6.48 -13.07 -0.25
N ILE A 116 -5.69 -12.64 -1.21
CA ILE A 116 -5.56 -11.24 -1.58
C ILE A 116 -5.64 -11.11 -3.10
N ASP A 117 -6.61 -10.31 -3.55
CA ASP A 117 -6.69 -9.86 -4.94
C ASP A 117 -5.94 -8.55 -5.11
N VAL A 118 -5.19 -8.40 -6.20
CA VAL A 118 -4.34 -7.23 -6.46
C VAL A 118 -4.60 -6.67 -7.84
N TRP A 119 -4.88 -5.38 -7.89
CA TRP A 119 -5.10 -4.61 -9.11
C TRP A 119 -4.13 -3.44 -9.19
N GLY A 120 -3.68 -3.10 -10.38
CA GLY A 120 -2.79 -1.95 -10.59
C GLY A 120 -1.34 -2.16 -10.14
N ALA A 121 -0.95 -3.38 -9.77
CA ALA A 121 0.44 -3.71 -9.49
C ALA A 121 1.12 -4.25 -10.76
N ASP A 122 1.24 -3.40 -11.76
CA ASP A 122 1.68 -3.82 -13.09
C ASP A 122 3.20 -4.00 -13.18
N TRP A 123 3.96 -3.38 -12.28
CA TRP A 123 5.43 -3.38 -12.25
C TRP A 123 6.05 -3.09 -13.61
N ALA A 124 5.42 -2.18 -14.36
CA ALA A 124 5.86 -1.79 -15.68
C ALA A 124 5.48 -0.33 -15.95
N GLY A 125 6.31 0.33 -16.74
CA GLY A 125 6.04 1.69 -17.17
C GLY A 125 6.06 2.74 -16.07
N ALA A 126 5.67 3.95 -16.42
CA ALA A 126 5.68 5.12 -15.54
C ALA A 126 4.29 5.73 -15.30
N GLN A 127 3.26 5.17 -15.94
CA GLN A 127 1.91 5.72 -15.90
C GLN A 127 1.04 5.08 -14.82
N ASP A 128 0.18 5.89 -14.23
CA ASP A 128 -0.93 5.47 -13.38
C ASP A 128 -2.16 5.16 -14.24
N TRP A 129 -3.24 4.67 -13.61
CA TRP A 129 -4.51 4.30 -14.28
C TRP A 129 -5.16 5.44 -15.09
N ASP A 130 -4.90 6.68 -14.72
CA ASP A 130 -5.44 7.90 -15.35
C ASP A 130 -4.48 8.49 -16.39
N GLY A 131 -3.41 7.77 -16.74
CA GLY A 131 -2.37 8.24 -17.66
C GLY A 131 -1.37 9.23 -17.04
N HIS A 132 -1.53 9.55 -15.74
CA HIS A 132 -0.57 10.41 -15.06
C HIS A 132 0.80 9.75 -15.02
N THR A 133 1.81 10.47 -15.46
CA THR A 133 3.20 10.03 -15.36
C THR A 133 3.82 10.62 -14.10
N ALA A 134 4.24 9.75 -13.19
CA ALA A 134 4.99 10.22 -12.03
C ALA A 134 6.28 10.90 -12.47
N LYS A 135 6.56 12.06 -11.92
CA LYS A 135 7.79 12.84 -12.21
C LYS A 135 9.09 12.16 -11.77
N SER A 136 9.02 10.95 -11.28
CA SER A 136 10.20 10.32 -10.68
C SER A 136 10.88 9.41 -11.67
N ASP A 137 12.18 9.63 -11.86
CA ASP A 137 13.14 8.71 -12.48
C ASP A 137 13.21 7.36 -11.75
N ASN A 138 12.39 7.18 -10.73
CA ASN A 138 12.39 6.02 -9.83
C ASN A 138 11.60 4.82 -10.35
N ARG A 139 10.88 4.94 -11.47
CA ARG A 139 10.11 3.82 -12.04
C ARG A 139 10.92 3.06 -13.09
N THR A 140 12.06 2.55 -12.67
CA THR A 140 12.98 1.76 -13.50
C THR A 140 12.65 0.27 -13.45
N THR A 141 13.09 -0.47 -14.46
CA THR A 141 12.98 -1.93 -14.48
C THR A 141 13.64 -2.59 -13.26
N GLU A 142 14.76 -2.03 -12.81
CA GLU A 142 15.50 -2.52 -11.64
C GLU A 142 14.66 -2.36 -10.36
N ARG A 143 14.03 -1.19 -10.19
CA ARG A 143 13.10 -0.96 -9.08
C ARG A 143 11.95 -1.96 -9.10
N TRP A 144 11.34 -2.18 -10.27
CA TRP A 144 10.22 -3.12 -10.37
C TRP A 144 10.63 -4.55 -10.00
N ARG A 145 11.82 -4.98 -10.39
CA ARG A 145 12.37 -6.29 -10.00
C ARG A 145 12.60 -6.39 -8.48
N ASP A 146 13.13 -5.34 -7.88
CA ASP A 146 13.37 -5.31 -6.44
C ASP A 146 12.05 -5.31 -5.66
N GLU A 147 11.05 -4.55 -6.10
CA GLU A 147 9.72 -4.54 -5.49
C GLU A 147 9.05 -5.91 -5.59
N GLN A 148 9.10 -6.58 -6.76
CA GLN A 148 8.59 -7.94 -6.94
C GLN A 148 9.28 -8.93 -5.99
N ARG A 149 10.60 -8.88 -5.91
CA ARG A 149 11.37 -9.77 -5.02
C ARG A 149 10.95 -9.63 -3.55
N ILE A 150 10.74 -8.39 -3.09
CA ILE A 150 10.28 -8.12 -1.73
C ILE A 150 8.85 -8.59 -1.55
N TRP A 151 7.98 -8.35 -2.53
CA TRP A 151 6.60 -8.80 -2.57
C TRP A 151 6.49 -10.33 -2.42
N ASP A 152 7.25 -11.07 -3.22
CA ASP A 152 7.31 -12.54 -3.15
C ASP A 152 7.81 -13.03 -1.79
N GLY A 153 8.77 -12.31 -1.21
CA GLY A 153 9.25 -12.56 0.14
C GLY A 153 8.17 -12.41 1.22
N VAL A 154 7.29 -11.41 1.09
CA VAL A 154 6.14 -11.25 2.00
C VAL A 154 5.15 -12.40 1.81
N ILE A 155 4.81 -12.75 0.57
CA ILE A 155 3.91 -13.88 0.27
C ILE A 155 4.42 -15.15 0.91
N ALA A 156 5.69 -15.48 0.71
CA ALA A 156 6.30 -16.68 1.26
C ALA A 156 6.33 -16.68 2.79
N SER A 157 6.68 -15.54 3.40
CA SER A 157 6.81 -15.41 4.86
C SER A 157 5.49 -15.57 5.61
N TYR A 158 4.39 -15.15 5.00
CA TYR A 158 3.07 -15.19 5.61
C TYR A 158 2.16 -16.28 5.03
N GLY A 159 2.61 -17.05 4.05
CA GLY A 159 1.81 -18.12 3.43
C GLY A 159 0.56 -17.59 2.71
N LEU A 160 0.68 -16.46 2.02
CA LEU A 160 -0.45 -15.82 1.37
C LEU A 160 -0.78 -16.46 0.02
N THR A 161 -2.06 -16.48 -0.33
CA THR A 161 -2.52 -16.72 -1.70
C THR A 161 -2.84 -15.39 -2.35
N VAL A 162 -2.10 -15.02 -3.39
CA VAL A 162 -2.25 -13.73 -4.07
C VAL A 162 -2.63 -13.93 -5.53
N THR A 163 -3.73 -13.32 -5.96
CA THR A 163 -4.17 -13.27 -7.36
C THR A 163 -3.93 -11.86 -7.91
N ARG A 164 -3.08 -11.75 -8.93
CA ARG A 164 -2.86 -10.49 -9.65
C ARG A 164 -3.76 -10.41 -10.87
N HIS A 165 -4.40 -9.26 -11.02
CA HIS A 165 -5.20 -8.88 -12.18
C HIS A 165 -4.41 -7.83 -12.99
N THR A 166 -4.17 -8.12 -14.26
CA THR A 166 -3.41 -7.27 -15.21
C THR A 166 -4.27 -6.84 -16.38
#